data_70ce3a2f18f4df5068961c599f1e5d97
#
_entry.id   70ce3a2f18f4df5068961c599f1e5d97
#
_cell.length_a   1.000
_cell.length_b   1.000
_cell.length_c   1.000
_cell.angle_alpha   90.00
_cell.angle_beta   90.00
_cell.angle_gamma   90.00
#
_symmetry.space_group_name_H-M   'P 1'
#
loop_
_entity.id
_entity.type
_entity.pdbx_description
1 polymer ?
#
loop_
_entity_poly.entity_id
_entity_poly.type
_entity_poly.pdbx_seq_one_letter_code
_entity_poly.pdbx_strand_id
1 'polypeptide(L)'
;MSDFSRESAVETAVSPASSQPVRGLIFEVREFALHDGPGVRTSVFFKGCPLRCRWCHNPESQAPTPQLLLNRSRCSGCGACEQICDAALSPDRRSSCVACGRCVDRCPQGARNLCGWETDVPTLVERLLRQRDLFELSGGGVTLTGGEPLFQPEFAVELARALRDGGIHVALETCGFASPEVFDALTSCVDLIYFDVKILDPERSRRWTGVDSAPILANLRRLCASGRPFVVRTPSIPGVNDSPAERAAVERRVDGVPAALGVEFLPYNVAAGAKYALLDRRFDPDLP
;
A
#
# COMPACT_ATOMS: atom_id res chain seq x y z
N MET A 1 -24.99 -21.46 65.63
CA MET A 1 -23.63 -21.86 65.20
C MET A 1 -23.66 -21.71 63.68
N SER A 2 -23.19 -20.62 63.22
CA SER A 2 -23.28 -20.14 61.84
C SER A 2 -21.89 -20.30 61.19
N ASP A 3 -21.87 -21.10 60.13
CA ASP A 3 -20.66 -21.31 59.35
C ASP A 3 -20.69 -20.34 58.14
N PHE A 4 -19.71 -19.45 58.05
CA PHE A 4 -19.54 -18.50 56.99
C PHE A 4 -18.63 -19.11 55.92
N SER A 5 -19.24 -19.49 54.80
CA SER A 5 -18.53 -19.90 53.59
C SER A 5 -17.83 -18.69 52.96
N ARG A 6 -16.51 -18.73 52.85
CA ARG A 6 -15.69 -17.78 52.09
C ARG A 6 -15.80 -18.09 50.62
N GLU A 7 -16.44 -17.21 49.86
CA GLU A 7 -16.30 -17.14 48.39
C GLU A 7 -14.92 -16.58 48.05
N SER A 8 -14.11 -17.40 47.42
CA SER A 8 -12.84 -17.00 46.83
C SER A 8 -13.10 -16.37 45.46
N ALA A 9 -12.88 -15.06 45.37
CA ALA A 9 -12.86 -14.34 44.09
C ALA A 9 -11.69 -14.83 43.24
N VAL A 10 -12.00 -15.41 42.09
CA VAL A 10 -11.01 -15.74 41.05
C VAL A 10 -10.69 -14.45 40.33
N GLU A 11 -9.54 -13.84 40.67
CA GLU A 11 -8.96 -12.76 39.83
C GLU A 11 -8.53 -13.35 38.52
N THR A 12 -9.26 -13.03 37.44
CA THR A 12 -8.83 -13.30 36.09
C THR A 12 -7.68 -12.34 35.77
N ALA A 13 -6.46 -12.87 35.85
CA ALA A 13 -5.26 -12.15 35.38
C ALA A 13 -5.37 -11.90 33.89
N VAL A 14 -5.59 -10.65 33.53
CA VAL A 14 -5.43 -10.18 32.15
C VAL A 14 -3.96 -10.30 31.80
N SER A 15 -3.65 -11.24 30.90
CA SER A 15 -2.29 -11.42 30.36
C SER A 15 -1.82 -10.10 29.76
N PRO A 16 -0.61 -9.60 30.05
CA PRO A 16 -0.12 -8.38 29.44
C PRO A 16 0.00 -8.62 27.93
N ALA A 17 -0.57 -7.70 27.14
CA ALA A 17 -0.42 -7.67 25.69
C ALA A 17 1.07 -7.78 25.33
N SER A 18 1.39 -8.51 24.27
CA SER A 18 2.76 -8.78 23.81
C SER A 18 3.57 -7.48 23.75
N SER A 19 4.70 -7.44 24.44
CA SER A 19 5.57 -6.26 24.59
C SER A 19 6.36 -5.87 23.32
N GLN A 20 6.10 -6.50 22.20
CA GLN A 20 6.80 -6.21 20.95
C GLN A 20 5.99 -5.23 20.08
N PRO A 21 6.64 -4.19 19.53
CA PRO A 21 5.98 -3.22 18.66
C PRO A 21 5.46 -3.89 17.39
N VAL A 22 4.31 -3.42 16.90
CA VAL A 22 3.72 -3.88 15.64
C VAL A 22 4.65 -3.56 14.49
N ARG A 23 4.94 -4.55 13.65
CA ARG A 23 5.88 -4.46 12.53
C ARG A 23 5.12 -4.56 11.21
N GLY A 24 5.66 -3.90 10.19
CA GLY A 24 5.16 -3.97 8.83
C GLY A 24 6.28 -3.94 7.80
N LEU A 25 5.93 -4.33 6.60
CA LEU A 25 6.82 -4.35 5.44
C LEU A 25 6.47 -3.18 4.52
N ILE A 26 7.42 -2.27 4.34
CA ILE A 26 7.32 -1.14 3.41
C ILE A 26 8.44 -1.23 2.36
N PHE A 27 8.32 -0.50 1.26
CA PHE A 27 9.38 -0.50 0.23
C PHE A 27 9.88 0.90 -0.13
N GLU A 28 9.16 1.94 0.26
CA GLU A 28 9.58 3.32 0.04
C GLU A 28 8.96 4.24 1.11
N VAL A 29 9.70 5.26 1.50
CA VAL A 29 9.20 6.43 2.21
C VAL A 29 9.61 7.63 1.36
N ARG A 30 8.64 8.22 0.65
CA ARG A 30 8.86 9.33 -0.28
C ARG A 30 8.48 10.64 0.39
N GLU A 31 9.47 11.44 0.63
CA GLU A 31 9.32 12.78 1.17
C GLU A 31 8.97 13.79 0.06
N PHE A 32 8.36 14.92 0.42
CA PHE A 32 8.00 16.01 -0.50
C PHE A 32 7.04 15.61 -1.65
N ALA A 33 6.12 14.68 -1.39
CA ALA A 33 5.07 14.32 -2.36
C ALA A 33 4.02 15.45 -2.44
N LEU A 34 3.71 15.89 -3.67
CA LEU A 34 2.78 16.99 -3.96
C LEU A 34 1.46 16.53 -4.57
N HIS A 35 1.34 15.23 -4.88
CA HIS A 35 0.18 14.67 -5.59
C HIS A 35 -0.59 13.61 -4.79
N ASP A 36 -0.12 13.32 -3.58
CA ASP A 36 -0.65 12.25 -2.75
C ASP A 36 -1.61 12.78 -1.67
N GLY A 37 -2.16 13.99 -1.87
CA GLY A 37 -3.11 14.64 -0.99
C GLY A 37 -2.84 16.14 -0.81
N PRO A 38 -3.54 16.82 0.11
CA PRO A 38 -3.37 18.25 0.36
C PRO A 38 -1.99 18.56 0.98
N GLY A 39 -1.44 19.73 0.61
CA GLY A 39 -0.16 20.22 1.11
C GLY A 39 1.04 19.38 0.68
N VAL A 40 2.17 19.56 1.36
CA VAL A 40 3.37 18.71 1.16
C VAL A 40 3.26 17.48 2.05
N ARG A 41 3.48 16.30 1.47
CA ARG A 41 3.27 15.03 2.17
C ARG A 41 4.51 14.15 2.18
N THR A 42 4.54 13.24 3.14
CA THR A 42 5.40 12.07 3.06
C THR A 42 4.55 10.83 2.84
N SER A 43 4.82 10.13 1.73
CA SER A 43 4.08 8.93 1.35
C SER A 43 4.82 7.69 1.83
N VAL A 44 4.15 6.84 2.59
CA VAL A 44 4.65 5.55 3.07
C VAL A 44 4.09 4.46 2.17
N PHE A 45 4.97 3.76 1.45
CA PHE A 45 4.61 2.76 0.47
C PHE A 45 4.66 1.35 1.09
N PHE A 46 3.51 0.79 1.36
CA PHE A 46 3.33 -0.58 1.88
C PHE A 46 3.65 -1.62 0.83
N LYS A 47 4.21 -2.75 1.24
CA LYS A 47 4.50 -3.88 0.38
C LYS A 47 3.47 -5.00 0.60
N GLY A 48 3.05 -5.64 -0.49
CA GLY A 48 1.91 -6.54 -0.55
C GLY A 48 0.68 -5.84 -1.13
N CYS A 49 0.08 -6.46 -2.14
CA CYS A 49 -1.18 -6.02 -2.74
C CYS A 49 -1.97 -7.26 -3.17
N PRO A 50 -3.27 -7.36 -2.90
CA PRO A 50 -4.09 -8.47 -3.38
C PRO A 50 -4.36 -8.38 -4.88
N LEU A 51 -4.27 -7.18 -5.46
CA LEU A 51 -4.51 -6.94 -6.88
C LEU A 51 -3.26 -7.24 -7.72
N ARG A 52 -3.51 -7.57 -8.98
CA ARG A 52 -2.50 -7.82 -10.03
C ARG A 52 -2.81 -6.99 -11.27
N CYS A 53 -3.11 -5.69 -11.06
CA CYS A 53 -3.44 -4.77 -12.15
C CYS A 53 -2.38 -4.84 -13.25
N ARG A 54 -2.81 -5.04 -14.51
CA ARG A 54 -1.91 -5.19 -15.65
C ARG A 54 -1.13 -3.90 -15.94
N TRP A 55 -1.66 -2.74 -15.53
CA TRP A 55 -1.04 -1.41 -15.63
C TRP A 55 -0.40 -0.92 -14.33
N CYS A 56 -0.07 -1.79 -13.39
CA CYS A 56 0.39 -1.37 -12.06
C CYS A 56 1.63 -0.47 -12.15
N HIS A 57 1.58 0.70 -11.50
CA HIS A 57 2.72 1.63 -11.46
C HIS A 57 3.81 1.19 -10.49
N ASN A 58 3.48 0.33 -9.53
CA ASN A 58 4.40 -0.16 -8.51
C ASN A 58 4.37 -1.70 -8.48
N PRO A 59 4.78 -2.40 -9.57
CA PRO A 59 4.75 -3.87 -9.61
C PRO A 59 5.64 -4.51 -8.53
N GLU A 60 6.65 -3.77 -8.04
CA GLU A 60 7.52 -4.14 -6.93
C GLU A 60 6.79 -4.17 -5.58
N SER A 61 5.63 -3.51 -5.48
CA SER A 61 4.83 -3.53 -4.26
C SER A 61 3.95 -4.77 -4.12
N GLN A 62 3.70 -5.50 -5.21
CA GLN A 62 2.70 -6.57 -5.23
C GLN A 62 3.06 -7.78 -4.37
N ALA A 63 4.34 -8.15 -4.29
CA ALA A 63 4.77 -9.28 -3.47
C ALA A 63 4.74 -8.90 -1.97
N PRO A 64 4.27 -9.81 -1.09
CA PRO A 64 4.24 -9.58 0.36
C PRO A 64 5.57 -9.88 1.06
N THR A 65 6.64 -10.01 0.31
CA THR A 65 8.00 -10.31 0.81
C THR A 65 9.02 -9.39 0.15
N PRO A 66 10.18 -9.14 0.77
CA PRO A 66 11.29 -8.46 0.11
C PRO A 66 11.67 -9.12 -1.20
N GLN A 67 12.07 -8.32 -2.17
CA GLN A 67 12.44 -8.81 -3.51
C GLN A 67 13.75 -8.15 -3.99
N LEU A 68 14.54 -8.92 -4.73
CA LEU A 68 15.71 -8.41 -5.41
C LEU A 68 15.29 -7.72 -6.72
N LEU A 69 15.68 -6.46 -6.88
CA LEU A 69 15.59 -5.72 -8.15
C LEU A 69 16.93 -5.80 -8.88
N LEU A 70 16.89 -5.95 -10.20
CA LEU A 70 18.07 -5.94 -11.05
C LEU A 70 17.93 -4.89 -12.16
N ASN A 71 18.78 -3.90 -12.12
CA ASN A 71 18.96 -2.97 -13.23
C ASN A 71 20.00 -3.53 -14.23
N ARG A 72 19.49 -4.18 -15.29
CA ARG A 72 20.36 -4.82 -16.29
C ARG A 72 21.24 -3.83 -17.05
N SER A 73 20.80 -2.56 -17.22
CA SER A 73 21.60 -1.55 -17.91
C SER A 73 22.84 -1.11 -17.13
N ARG A 74 22.84 -1.30 -15.80
CA ARG A 74 24.00 -1.05 -14.94
C ARG A 74 24.90 -2.28 -14.74
N CYS A 75 24.44 -3.45 -15.17
CA CYS A 75 25.17 -4.69 -14.94
C CYS A 75 26.34 -4.85 -15.92
N SER A 76 27.56 -4.93 -15.40
CA SER A 76 28.78 -5.17 -16.20
C SER A 76 29.04 -6.65 -16.49
N GLY A 77 28.23 -7.58 -15.99
CA GLY A 77 28.45 -9.03 -16.17
C GLY A 77 29.64 -9.61 -15.39
N CYS A 78 30.13 -8.94 -14.34
CA CYS A 78 31.36 -9.33 -13.63
C CYS A 78 31.25 -10.63 -12.80
N GLY A 79 30.07 -11.22 -12.63
CA GLY A 79 29.84 -12.48 -11.90
C GLY A 79 29.97 -12.42 -10.37
N ALA A 80 30.38 -11.27 -9.78
CA ALA A 80 30.64 -11.16 -8.33
C ALA A 80 29.43 -11.53 -7.46
N CYS A 81 28.20 -11.28 -7.93
CA CYS A 81 26.98 -11.61 -7.23
C CYS A 81 26.63 -13.11 -7.25
N GLU A 82 27.11 -13.84 -8.26
CA GLU A 82 26.91 -15.29 -8.39
C GLU A 82 27.82 -16.05 -7.43
N GLN A 83 29.04 -15.58 -7.24
CA GLN A 83 30.03 -16.18 -6.34
C GLN A 83 29.61 -16.16 -4.87
N ILE A 84 28.77 -15.20 -4.45
CA ILE A 84 28.35 -15.04 -3.05
C ILE A 84 26.94 -15.58 -2.78
N CYS A 85 26.22 -16.03 -3.79
CA CYS A 85 24.85 -16.48 -3.65
C CYS A 85 24.79 -18.01 -3.43
N ASP A 86 24.44 -18.43 -2.22
CA ASP A 86 24.27 -19.86 -1.89
C ASP A 86 23.17 -20.56 -2.70
N ALA A 87 22.19 -19.80 -3.17
CA ALA A 87 21.13 -20.33 -4.04
C ALA A 87 21.61 -20.57 -5.48
N ALA A 88 22.90 -20.39 -5.77
CA ALA A 88 23.52 -20.52 -7.12
C ALA A 88 22.67 -19.77 -8.18
N LEU A 89 22.23 -18.57 -7.84
CA LEU A 89 21.34 -17.80 -8.69
C LEU A 89 22.12 -17.26 -9.89
N SER A 90 21.96 -17.91 -11.01
CA SER A 90 22.14 -17.20 -12.27
C SER A 90 21.16 -16.02 -12.33
N PRO A 91 21.43 -14.95 -13.09
CA PRO A 91 20.53 -13.82 -13.24
C PRO A 91 19.08 -14.21 -13.52
N ASP A 92 18.86 -15.38 -14.09
CA ASP A 92 17.56 -15.90 -14.58
C ASP A 92 16.82 -16.79 -13.57
N ARG A 93 17.42 -17.15 -12.42
CA ARG A 93 16.80 -18.05 -11.41
C ARG A 93 16.41 -17.32 -10.13
N ARG A 94 15.54 -16.31 -10.24
CA ARG A 94 15.05 -15.55 -9.08
C ARG A 94 14.06 -16.31 -8.20
N SER A 95 13.50 -17.41 -8.66
CA SER A 95 12.50 -18.18 -7.93
C SER A 95 12.97 -18.74 -6.59
N SER A 96 14.28 -18.97 -6.45
CA SER A 96 14.92 -19.43 -5.20
C SER A 96 15.59 -18.31 -4.39
N CYS A 97 15.37 -17.05 -4.75
CA CYS A 97 15.94 -15.90 -4.05
C CYS A 97 15.23 -15.67 -2.72
N VAL A 98 15.99 -15.69 -1.62
CA VAL A 98 15.51 -15.38 -0.27
C VAL A 98 15.70 -13.92 0.12
N ALA A 99 16.06 -13.05 -0.83
CA ALA A 99 16.27 -11.62 -0.64
C ALA A 99 17.25 -11.27 0.51
N CYS A 100 18.29 -12.05 0.72
CA CYS A 100 19.26 -11.85 1.82
C CYS A 100 20.18 -10.62 1.66
N GLY A 101 20.18 -9.96 0.51
CA GLY A 101 20.95 -8.72 0.25
C GLY A 101 22.43 -8.90 -0.08
N ARG A 102 23.07 -10.03 0.22
CA ARG A 102 24.54 -10.22 0.02
C ARG A 102 25.04 -9.85 -1.38
N CYS A 103 24.26 -10.12 -2.41
CA CYS A 103 24.57 -9.77 -3.79
C CYS A 103 24.42 -8.26 -4.08
N VAL A 104 23.67 -7.52 -3.27
CA VAL A 104 23.54 -6.06 -3.34
C VAL A 104 24.85 -5.44 -2.86
N ASP A 105 25.32 -5.82 -1.67
CA ASP A 105 26.55 -5.30 -1.07
C ASP A 105 27.78 -5.62 -1.92
N ARG A 106 27.74 -6.74 -2.65
CA ARG A 106 28.86 -7.19 -3.49
C ARG A 106 28.85 -6.57 -4.90
N CYS A 107 27.77 -5.91 -5.32
CA CYS A 107 27.65 -5.39 -6.67
C CYS A 107 28.41 -4.06 -6.85
N PRO A 108 29.56 -4.02 -7.58
CA PRO A 108 30.35 -2.80 -7.70
C PRO A 108 29.65 -1.70 -8.52
N GLN A 109 28.67 -2.09 -9.35
CA GLN A 109 27.91 -1.18 -10.20
C GLN A 109 26.57 -0.75 -9.58
N GLY A 110 26.22 -1.23 -8.38
CA GLY A 110 24.91 -0.98 -7.79
C GLY A 110 23.75 -1.41 -8.69
N ALA A 111 23.96 -2.46 -9.50
CA ALA A 111 22.95 -2.99 -10.41
C ALA A 111 21.86 -3.79 -9.68
N ARG A 112 22.08 -4.16 -8.42
CA ARG A 112 21.16 -4.92 -7.58
C ARG A 112 20.73 -4.10 -6.38
N ASN A 113 19.43 -4.16 -6.06
CA ASN A 113 18.86 -3.49 -4.90
C ASN A 113 17.80 -4.40 -4.26
N LEU A 114 17.59 -4.28 -2.95
CA LEU A 114 16.45 -4.88 -2.28
C LEU A 114 15.27 -3.92 -2.31
N CYS A 115 14.10 -4.47 -2.56
CA CYS A 115 12.83 -3.78 -2.46
C CYS A 115 12.01 -4.42 -1.35
N GLY A 116 11.76 -3.64 -0.32
CA GLY A 116 11.06 -4.05 0.90
C GLY A 116 11.98 -4.28 2.09
N TRP A 117 11.63 -3.65 3.20
CA TRP A 117 12.27 -3.85 4.50
C TRP A 117 11.22 -3.78 5.60
N GLU A 118 11.47 -4.52 6.67
CA GLU A 118 10.64 -4.45 7.86
C GLU A 118 10.96 -3.20 8.69
N THR A 119 9.93 -2.60 9.24
CA THR A 119 10.03 -1.52 10.23
C THR A 119 8.95 -1.71 11.28
N ASP A 120 9.10 -1.12 12.45
CA ASP A 120 8.06 -1.03 13.46
C ASP A 120 7.42 0.37 13.50
N VAL A 121 6.24 0.45 14.11
CA VAL A 121 5.49 1.70 14.19
C VAL A 121 6.26 2.81 14.88
N PRO A 122 6.87 2.62 16.09
CA PRO A 122 7.63 3.67 16.76
C PRO A 122 8.76 4.24 15.92
N THR A 123 9.58 3.38 15.31
CA THR A 123 10.71 3.80 14.45
C THR A 123 10.23 4.62 13.25
N LEU A 124 9.14 4.17 12.62
CA LEU A 124 8.62 4.89 11.45
C LEU A 124 7.98 6.22 11.84
N VAL A 125 7.22 6.27 12.93
CA VAL A 125 6.61 7.50 13.45
C VAL A 125 7.67 8.53 13.80
N GLU A 126 8.75 8.13 14.52
CA GLU A 126 9.86 9.03 14.84
C GLU A 126 10.44 9.67 13.57
N ARG A 127 10.67 8.88 12.53
CA ARG A 127 11.17 9.37 11.23
C ARG A 127 10.20 10.37 10.60
N LEU A 128 8.91 10.08 10.58
CA LEU A 128 7.89 10.91 9.94
C LEU A 128 7.66 12.22 10.69
N LEU A 129 7.72 12.19 12.02
CA LEU A 129 7.55 13.39 12.87
C LEU A 129 8.68 14.42 12.70
N ARG A 130 9.82 14.05 12.13
CA ARG A 130 10.90 15.02 11.80
C ARG A 130 10.47 16.06 10.76
N GLN A 131 9.37 15.80 10.03
CA GLN A 131 8.83 16.73 9.03
C GLN A 131 7.58 17.46 9.51
N ARG A 132 7.26 17.42 10.80
CA ARG A 132 6.08 18.05 11.39
C ARG A 132 5.91 19.50 10.97
N ASP A 133 6.96 20.33 11.11
CA ASP A 133 6.91 21.76 10.79
C ASP A 133 6.52 22.00 9.32
N LEU A 134 7.02 21.15 8.40
CA LEU A 134 6.65 21.21 7.00
C LEU A 134 5.18 20.84 6.76
N PHE A 135 4.68 19.84 7.47
CA PHE A 135 3.27 19.46 7.39
C PHE A 135 2.37 20.56 7.91
N GLU A 136 2.69 21.16 9.04
CA GLU A 136 1.93 22.27 9.62
C GLU A 136 1.92 23.50 8.70
N LEU A 137 3.07 23.91 8.18
CA LEU A 137 3.20 25.05 7.28
C LEU A 137 2.45 24.89 5.95
N SER A 138 2.39 23.67 5.43
CA SER A 138 1.78 23.40 4.12
C SER A 138 0.34 22.93 4.18
N GLY A 139 -0.20 22.62 5.36
CA GLY A 139 -1.45 21.87 5.51
C GLY A 139 -1.34 20.43 4.99
N GLY A 140 -0.13 19.87 5.04
CA GLY A 140 0.20 18.53 4.54
C GLY A 140 0.08 17.43 5.61
N GLY A 141 0.86 16.37 5.44
CA GLY A 141 0.86 15.24 6.38
C GLY A 141 1.44 13.95 5.79
N VAL A 142 0.98 12.81 6.27
CA VAL A 142 1.41 11.50 5.81
C VAL A 142 0.33 10.83 4.96
N THR A 143 0.74 10.16 3.88
CA THR A 143 -0.15 9.33 3.04
C THR A 143 0.29 7.87 3.13
N LEU A 144 -0.63 7.01 3.54
CA LEU A 144 -0.44 5.56 3.51
C LEU A 144 -0.87 5.05 2.13
N THR A 145 0.05 4.44 1.40
CA THR A 145 -0.13 4.03 -0.01
C THR A 145 0.75 2.84 -0.36
N GLY A 146 1.09 2.63 -1.63
CA GLY A 146 2.10 1.67 -2.11
C GLY A 146 1.54 0.49 -2.86
N GLY A 147 1.50 -0.69 -2.24
CA GLY A 147 0.69 -1.83 -2.67
C GLY A 147 -0.75 -1.64 -2.25
N GLU A 148 -1.08 -2.18 -1.08
CA GLU A 148 -2.38 -1.97 -0.45
C GLU A 148 -2.20 -1.94 1.08
N PRO A 149 -2.43 -0.80 1.75
CA PRO A 149 -2.31 -0.73 3.21
C PRO A 149 -3.22 -1.71 3.96
N LEU A 150 -4.43 -2.00 3.44
CA LEU A 150 -5.34 -3.00 4.00
C LEU A 150 -4.79 -4.44 3.93
N PHE A 151 -3.70 -4.68 3.22
CA PHE A 151 -3.02 -5.97 3.20
C PHE A 151 -2.21 -6.24 4.48
N GLN A 152 -1.86 -5.19 5.22
CA GLN A 152 -1.16 -5.24 6.52
C GLN A 152 -1.97 -4.44 7.57
N PRO A 153 -3.19 -4.89 7.92
CA PRO A 153 -4.17 -4.08 8.63
C PRO A 153 -3.71 -3.64 10.02
N GLU A 154 -3.09 -4.53 10.79
CA GLU A 154 -2.61 -4.22 12.15
C GLU A 154 -1.58 -3.10 12.12
N PHE A 155 -0.58 -3.21 11.23
CA PHE A 155 0.46 -2.21 11.08
C PHE A 155 -0.09 -0.87 10.55
N ALA A 156 -1.00 -0.91 9.58
CA ALA A 156 -1.59 0.29 8.99
C ALA A 156 -2.47 1.05 10.00
N VAL A 157 -3.28 0.34 10.78
CA VAL A 157 -4.15 0.93 11.82
C VAL A 157 -3.31 1.55 12.94
N GLU A 158 -2.32 0.82 13.44
CA GLU A 158 -1.45 1.31 14.53
C GLU A 158 -0.63 2.53 14.09
N LEU A 159 -0.07 2.49 12.87
CA LEU A 159 0.66 3.62 12.29
C LEU A 159 -0.24 4.85 12.12
N ALA A 160 -1.44 4.68 11.57
CA ALA A 160 -2.40 5.76 11.38
C ALA A 160 -2.79 6.41 12.71
N ARG A 161 -3.08 5.60 13.74
CA ARG A 161 -3.40 6.10 15.08
C ARG A 161 -2.25 6.88 15.70
N ALA A 162 -1.05 6.30 15.69
CA ALA A 162 0.12 6.94 16.29
C ALA A 162 0.48 8.28 15.61
N LEU A 163 0.30 8.38 14.29
CA LEU A 163 0.48 9.64 13.55
C LEU A 163 -0.59 10.68 13.94
N ARG A 164 -1.86 10.28 14.01
CA ARG A 164 -2.94 11.20 14.42
C ARG A 164 -2.82 11.64 15.87
N ASP A 165 -2.45 10.75 16.78
CA ASP A 165 -2.15 11.09 18.17
C ASP A 165 -0.98 12.07 18.27
N GLY A 166 -0.05 12.00 17.32
CA GLY A 166 1.00 12.98 17.09
C GLY A 166 0.55 14.27 16.41
N GLY A 167 -0.75 14.47 16.11
CA GLY A 167 -1.29 15.67 15.46
C GLY A 167 -1.03 15.74 13.95
N ILE A 168 -0.63 14.63 13.30
CA ILE A 168 -0.36 14.60 11.86
C ILE A 168 -1.63 14.22 11.11
N HIS A 169 -1.96 14.98 10.06
CA HIS A 169 -3.02 14.62 9.11
C HIS A 169 -2.64 13.39 8.32
N VAL A 170 -3.48 12.35 8.35
CA VAL A 170 -3.25 11.08 7.65
C VAL A 170 -4.22 10.91 6.50
N ALA A 171 -3.67 10.71 5.29
CA ALA A 171 -4.44 10.26 4.13
C ALA A 171 -4.18 8.77 3.86
N LEU A 172 -5.18 8.11 3.30
CA LEU A 172 -5.11 6.70 2.90
C LEU A 172 -5.43 6.59 1.41
N GLU A 173 -4.53 5.97 0.63
CA GLU A 173 -4.84 5.49 -0.72
C GLU A 173 -5.09 4.00 -0.67
N THR A 174 -6.28 3.56 -1.10
CA THR A 174 -6.68 2.16 -1.02
C THR A 174 -7.59 1.76 -2.19
N CYS A 175 -7.43 0.52 -2.64
CA CYS A 175 -8.40 -0.10 -3.56
C CYS A 175 -9.63 -0.68 -2.84
N GLY A 176 -9.65 -0.67 -1.51
CA GLY A 176 -10.78 -1.15 -0.72
C GLY A 176 -11.04 -2.66 -0.77
N PHE A 177 -10.10 -3.47 -1.27
CA PHE A 177 -10.25 -4.93 -1.32
C PHE A 177 -9.83 -5.56 0.02
N ALA A 178 -10.75 -5.59 0.95
CA ALA A 178 -10.59 -6.16 2.29
C ALA A 178 -11.96 -6.61 2.85
N SER A 179 -11.96 -7.32 3.98
CA SER A 179 -13.19 -7.56 4.73
C SER A 179 -13.76 -6.22 5.25
N PRO A 180 -15.07 -6.14 5.48
CA PRO A 180 -15.69 -4.93 6.02
C PRO A 180 -15.05 -4.44 7.33
N GLU A 181 -14.71 -5.37 8.23
CA GLU A 181 -14.12 -5.07 9.54
C GLU A 181 -12.74 -4.43 9.41
N VAL A 182 -11.89 -4.99 8.53
CA VAL A 182 -10.55 -4.45 8.24
C VAL A 182 -10.65 -3.10 7.58
N PHE A 183 -11.57 -2.94 6.62
CA PHE A 183 -11.81 -1.67 5.95
C PHE A 183 -12.25 -0.57 6.93
N ASP A 184 -13.26 -0.85 7.76
CA ASP A 184 -13.79 0.10 8.73
C ASP A 184 -12.73 0.46 9.79
N ALA A 185 -11.95 -0.51 10.26
CA ALA A 185 -10.90 -0.29 11.26
C ALA A 185 -9.86 0.72 10.76
N LEU A 186 -9.34 0.58 9.53
CA LEU A 186 -8.33 1.50 9.01
C LEU A 186 -8.94 2.85 8.62
N THR A 187 -10.08 2.85 7.92
CA THR A 187 -10.72 4.10 7.49
C THR A 187 -11.20 4.97 8.67
N SER A 188 -11.43 4.37 9.85
CA SER A 188 -11.73 5.12 11.07
C SER A 188 -10.53 5.87 11.66
N CYS A 189 -9.33 5.53 11.26
CA CYS A 189 -8.09 6.07 11.81
C CYS A 189 -7.41 7.11 10.89
N VAL A 190 -8.06 7.53 9.80
CA VAL A 190 -7.49 8.48 8.83
C VAL A 190 -8.41 9.69 8.63
N ASP A 191 -7.87 10.77 8.10
CA ASP A 191 -8.57 12.05 7.92
C ASP A 191 -9.12 12.22 6.51
N LEU A 192 -8.48 11.61 5.49
CA LEU A 192 -8.89 11.66 4.09
C LEU A 192 -8.65 10.32 3.42
N ILE A 193 -9.58 9.89 2.57
CA ILE A 193 -9.47 8.62 1.85
C ILE A 193 -9.47 8.88 0.35
N TYR A 194 -8.45 8.40 -0.34
CA TYR A 194 -8.45 8.23 -1.79
C TYR A 194 -8.84 6.78 -2.09
N PHE A 195 -10.04 6.61 -2.61
CA PHE A 195 -10.60 5.28 -2.86
C PHE A 195 -10.50 4.93 -4.35
N ASP A 196 -9.73 3.92 -4.68
CA ASP A 196 -9.46 3.51 -6.06
C ASP A 196 -10.56 2.60 -6.62
N VAL A 197 -11.38 3.11 -7.52
CA VAL A 197 -12.29 2.32 -8.37
C VAL A 197 -11.62 2.09 -9.71
N LYS A 198 -11.10 0.89 -9.95
CA LYS A 198 -10.35 0.61 -11.17
C LYS A 198 -11.25 0.14 -12.32
N ILE A 199 -12.16 -0.77 -12.04
CA ILE A 199 -13.16 -1.30 -12.99
C ILE A 199 -14.42 -1.67 -12.21
N LEU A 200 -15.59 -1.27 -12.72
CA LEU A 200 -16.87 -1.54 -12.08
C LEU A 200 -17.40 -2.96 -12.35
N ASP A 201 -17.25 -3.44 -13.57
CA ASP A 201 -17.71 -4.77 -13.97
C ASP A 201 -16.87 -5.87 -13.34
N PRO A 202 -17.50 -6.86 -12.65
CA PRO A 202 -16.76 -7.90 -11.92
C PRO A 202 -15.89 -8.80 -12.80
N GLU A 203 -16.35 -9.17 -13.99
CA GLU A 203 -15.63 -10.07 -14.89
C GLU A 203 -14.42 -9.34 -15.50
N ARG A 204 -14.64 -8.13 -15.98
CA ARG A 204 -13.55 -7.27 -16.47
C ARG A 204 -12.57 -6.92 -15.35
N SER A 205 -13.04 -6.72 -14.12
CA SER A 205 -12.15 -6.51 -12.97
C SER A 205 -11.24 -7.70 -12.74
N ARG A 206 -11.78 -8.94 -12.74
CA ARG A 206 -10.94 -10.15 -12.63
C ARG A 206 -9.91 -10.23 -13.76
N ARG A 207 -10.30 -9.92 -15.00
CA ARG A 207 -9.40 -9.95 -16.17
C ARG A 207 -8.25 -8.96 -16.04
N TRP A 208 -8.51 -7.74 -15.58
CA TRP A 208 -7.56 -6.64 -15.62
C TRP A 208 -6.83 -6.37 -14.30
N THR A 209 -7.44 -6.73 -13.18
CA THR A 209 -6.88 -6.48 -11.84
C THR A 209 -6.60 -7.76 -11.05
N GLY A 210 -7.06 -8.90 -11.54
CA GLY A 210 -6.91 -10.19 -10.88
C GLY A 210 -7.95 -10.49 -9.80
N VAL A 211 -8.84 -9.53 -9.48
CA VAL A 211 -9.86 -9.70 -8.42
C VAL A 211 -11.25 -9.26 -8.89
N ASP A 212 -12.26 -9.74 -8.19
CA ASP A 212 -13.64 -9.29 -8.35
C ASP A 212 -13.83 -7.87 -7.79
N SER A 213 -14.56 -7.02 -8.50
CA SER A 213 -14.91 -5.67 -8.02
C SER A 213 -16.00 -5.66 -6.94
N ALA A 214 -16.76 -6.72 -6.76
CA ALA A 214 -17.91 -6.72 -5.84
C ALA A 214 -17.53 -6.39 -4.38
N PRO A 215 -16.45 -6.94 -3.77
CA PRO A 215 -16.01 -6.54 -2.44
C PRO A 215 -15.57 -5.07 -2.39
N ILE A 216 -14.87 -4.58 -3.42
CA ILE A 216 -14.44 -3.18 -3.55
C ILE A 216 -15.65 -2.25 -3.55
N LEU A 217 -16.63 -2.54 -4.38
CA LEU A 217 -17.86 -1.75 -4.48
C LEU A 217 -18.74 -1.85 -3.24
N ALA A 218 -18.69 -2.96 -2.50
CA ALA A 218 -19.33 -3.08 -1.20
C ALA A 218 -18.71 -2.12 -0.18
N ASN A 219 -17.38 -2.05 -0.12
CA ASN A 219 -16.65 -1.12 0.75
C ASN A 219 -16.80 0.35 0.30
N LEU A 220 -16.92 0.63 -1.00
CA LEU A 220 -17.28 1.98 -1.46
C LEU A 220 -18.66 2.41 -0.93
N ARG A 221 -19.69 1.53 -0.98
CA ARG A 221 -21.01 1.83 -0.41
C ARG A 221 -20.93 2.10 1.10
N ARG A 222 -20.11 1.33 1.83
CA ARG A 222 -19.88 1.55 3.27
C ARG A 222 -19.23 2.92 3.51
N LEU A 223 -18.25 3.29 2.68
CA LEU A 223 -17.59 4.58 2.75
C LEU A 223 -18.56 5.74 2.49
N CYS A 224 -19.41 5.62 1.47
CA CYS A 224 -20.48 6.60 1.20
C CYS A 224 -21.42 6.81 2.39
N ALA A 225 -21.71 5.76 3.15
CA ALA A 225 -22.58 5.82 4.32
C ALA A 225 -21.85 6.27 5.61
N SER A 226 -20.52 6.32 5.61
CA SER A 226 -19.73 6.57 6.82
C SER A 226 -19.64 8.06 7.22
N GLY A 227 -19.92 8.98 6.30
CA GLY A 227 -19.73 10.42 6.47
C GLY A 227 -18.26 10.88 6.48
N ARG A 228 -17.29 10.00 6.21
CA ARG A 228 -15.85 10.33 6.15
C ARG A 228 -15.49 10.98 4.82
N PRO A 229 -14.65 12.01 4.80
CA PRO A 229 -14.25 12.68 3.56
C PRO A 229 -13.43 11.72 2.67
N PHE A 230 -13.80 11.63 1.41
CA PHE A 230 -13.09 10.82 0.44
C PHE A 230 -13.15 11.38 -0.98
N VAL A 231 -12.15 10.99 -1.77
CA VAL A 231 -12.10 11.19 -3.22
C VAL A 231 -12.06 9.84 -3.89
N VAL A 232 -12.87 9.62 -4.92
CA VAL A 232 -12.75 8.43 -5.77
C VAL A 232 -11.67 8.69 -6.81
N ARG A 233 -10.73 7.76 -6.98
CA ARG A 233 -9.71 7.78 -8.02
C ARG A 233 -9.92 6.63 -9.00
N THR A 234 -9.78 6.93 -10.28
CA THR A 234 -9.86 5.91 -11.34
C THR A 234 -8.72 6.14 -12.33
N PRO A 235 -7.78 5.19 -12.45
CA PRO A 235 -6.78 5.27 -13.51
C PRO A 235 -7.48 5.11 -14.87
N SER A 236 -7.32 6.06 -15.77
CA SER A 236 -7.89 6.05 -17.11
C SER A 236 -6.97 5.31 -18.07
N ILE A 237 -7.27 4.06 -18.34
CA ILE A 237 -6.47 3.22 -19.24
C ILE A 237 -7.13 3.19 -20.61
N PRO A 238 -6.49 3.73 -21.68
CA PRO A 238 -7.05 3.79 -23.00
C PRO A 238 -7.55 2.43 -23.51
N GLY A 239 -8.79 2.39 -24.00
CA GLY A 239 -9.43 1.17 -24.48
C GLY A 239 -9.83 0.15 -23.40
N VAL A 240 -9.55 0.44 -22.12
CA VAL A 240 -9.92 -0.47 -21.01
C VAL A 240 -11.05 0.11 -20.18
N ASN A 241 -10.92 1.30 -19.62
CA ASN A 241 -11.91 1.89 -18.70
C ASN A 241 -12.07 3.41 -18.88
N ASP A 242 -11.69 3.95 -20.02
CA ASP A 242 -11.64 5.39 -20.29
C ASP A 242 -12.83 5.93 -21.09
N SER A 243 -13.81 5.09 -21.44
CA SER A 243 -14.99 5.54 -22.18
C SER A 243 -15.83 6.55 -21.38
N PRO A 244 -16.51 7.51 -22.03
CA PRO A 244 -17.41 8.44 -21.36
C PRO A 244 -18.49 7.75 -20.54
N ALA A 245 -18.99 6.59 -20.99
CA ALA A 245 -20.00 5.81 -20.29
C ALA A 245 -19.46 5.22 -18.97
N GLU A 246 -18.22 4.74 -18.97
CA GLU A 246 -17.57 4.19 -17.77
C GLU A 246 -17.25 5.29 -16.76
N ARG A 247 -16.75 6.44 -17.22
CA ARG A 247 -16.52 7.60 -16.35
C ARG A 247 -17.80 8.04 -15.66
N ALA A 248 -18.87 8.26 -16.44
CA ALA A 248 -20.19 8.60 -15.90
C ALA A 248 -20.73 7.52 -14.95
N ALA A 249 -20.42 6.25 -15.17
CA ALA A 249 -20.82 5.18 -14.28
C ALA A 249 -20.10 5.20 -12.93
N VAL A 250 -18.82 5.61 -12.89
CA VAL A 250 -18.08 5.84 -11.64
C VAL A 250 -18.63 7.05 -10.89
N GLU A 251 -18.83 8.18 -11.58
CA GLU A 251 -19.38 9.41 -11.00
C GLU A 251 -20.75 9.16 -10.33
N ARG A 252 -21.65 8.44 -11.00
CA ARG A 252 -22.97 8.06 -10.41
C ARG A 252 -22.88 7.25 -9.12
N ARG A 253 -21.74 6.61 -8.81
CA ARG A 253 -21.60 5.84 -7.56
C ARG A 253 -21.53 6.73 -6.32
N VAL A 254 -21.12 7.96 -6.49
CA VAL A 254 -20.90 8.93 -5.41
C VAL A 254 -21.71 10.21 -5.58
N ASP A 255 -22.56 10.26 -6.60
CA ASP A 255 -23.46 11.39 -6.82
C ASP A 255 -24.42 11.58 -5.64
N GLY A 256 -24.54 12.83 -5.18
CA GLY A 256 -25.36 13.16 -4.02
C GLY A 256 -24.82 12.69 -2.65
N VAL A 257 -23.60 12.14 -2.58
CA VAL A 257 -22.96 11.75 -1.32
C VAL A 257 -22.19 12.95 -0.73
N PRO A 258 -22.63 13.54 0.40
CA PRO A 258 -22.03 14.77 0.93
C PRO A 258 -20.55 14.65 1.30
N ALA A 259 -20.11 13.47 1.70
CA ALA A 259 -18.72 13.20 2.09
C ALA A 259 -17.79 12.93 0.90
N ALA A 260 -18.33 12.71 -0.30
CA ALA A 260 -17.54 12.54 -1.52
C ALA A 260 -17.08 13.91 -2.03
N LEU A 261 -15.78 14.17 -1.95
CA LEU A 261 -15.16 15.42 -2.37
C LEU A 261 -14.99 15.52 -3.90
N GLY A 262 -15.13 14.41 -4.60
CA GLY A 262 -15.08 14.35 -6.05
C GLY A 262 -14.61 13.01 -6.62
N VAL A 263 -14.48 12.99 -7.95
CA VAL A 263 -13.92 11.87 -8.71
C VAL A 263 -12.73 12.37 -9.53
N GLU A 264 -11.58 11.75 -9.39
CA GLU A 264 -10.35 12.05 -10.13
C GLU A 264 -10.07 10.92 -11.13
N PHE A 265 -9.97 11.26 -12.40
CA PHE A 265 -9.53 10.35 -13.45
C PHE A 265 -8.03 10.57 -13.71
N LEU A 266 -7.22 9.62 -13.27
CA LEU A 266 -5.76 9.71 -13.35
C LEU A 266 -5.28 9.26 -14.74
N PRO A 267 -4.42 10.03 -15.41
CA PRO A 267 -3.90 9.64 -16.72
C PRO A 267 -3.03 8.37 -16.62
N TYR A 268 -3.09 7.57 -17.69
CA TYR A 268 -2.24 6.40 -17.83
C TYR A 268 -0.75 6.78 -17.91
N ASN A 269 0.07 6.13 -17.09
CA ASN A 269 1.52 6.36 -17.09
C ASN A 269 2.26 5.22 -17.78
N VAL A 270 2.64 5.42 -19.03
CA VAL A 270 3.38 4.45 -19.84
C VAL A 270 4.79 4.16 -19.31
N ALA A 271 5.40 5.05 -18.52
CA ALA A 271 6.73 4.86 -17.95
C ALA A 271 6.79 3.76 -16.86
N ALA A 272 5.64 3.26 -16.40
CA ALA A 272 5.58 2.16 -15.45
C ALA A 272 6.32 0.90 -15.93
N GLY A 273 6.41 0.67 -17.25
CA GLY A 273 7.10 -0.46 -17.86
C GLY A 273 8.56 -0.62 -17.43
N ALA A 274 9.27 0.46 -17.14
CA ALA A 274 10.66 0.41 -16.67
C ALA A 274 10.82 -0.35 -15.34
N LYS A 275 9.85 -0.26 -14.42
CA LYS A 275 9.88 -0.97 -13.14
C LYS A 275 9.67 -2.48 -13.29
N TYR A 276 8.91 -2.90 -14.29
CA TYR A 276 8.71 -4.33 -14.58
C TYR A 276 10.03 -5.00 -15.00
N ALA A 277 10.85 -4.33 -15.78
CA ALA A 277 12.16 -4.83 -16.19
C ALA A 277 13.10 -5.09 -14.99
N LEU A 278 13.01 -4.28 -13.91
CA LEU A 278 13.78 -4.52 -12.68
C LEU A 278 13.40 -5.81 -11.97
N LEU A 279 12.18 -6.32 -12.22
CA LEU A 279 11.63 -7.55 -11.66
C LEU A 279 11.74 -8.75 -12.61
N ASP A 280 12.40 -8.61 -13.78
CA ASP A 280 12.37 -9.57 -14.90
C ASP A 280 10.94 -9.91 -15.36
N ARG A 281 10.05 -8.95 -15.26
CA ARG A 281 8.67 -9.04 -15.73
C ARG A 281 8.51 -8.23 -17.01
N ARG A 282 7.66 -8.70 -17.89
CA ARG A 282 7.23 -7.91 -19.04
C ARG A 282 6.05 -7.02 -18.62
N PHE A 283 6.10 -5.76 -19.04
CA PHE A 283 4.92 -4.92 -19.03
C PHE A 283 3.93 -5.47 -20.06
N ASP A 284 2.65 -5.33 -19.79
CA ASP A 284 1.61 -5.93 -20.62
C ASP A 284 1.61 -5.35 -22.04
N PRO A 285 1.82 -6.19 -23.07
CA PRO A 285 1.87 -5.70 -24.45
C PRO A 285 0.50 -5.29 -25.01
N ASP A 286 -0.61 -5.71 -24.36
CA ASP A 286 -1.97 -5.35 -24.79
C ASP A 286 -2.40 -3.98 -24.23
N LEU A 287 -1.55 -3.32 -23.43
CA LEU A 287 -1.76 -1.96 -22.98
C LEU A 287 -1.15 -0.97 -23.97
N PRO A 288 -1.77 0.19 -24.20
CA PRO A 288 -1.30 1.20 -25.13
C PRO A 288 0.03 1.83 -24.73
#